data_a58842e7a11b40741617c69eb3b8564c
#
_entry.id   a58842e7a11b40741617c69eb3b8564c
#
_cell.length_a   1.000
_cell.length_b   1.000
_cell.length_c   1.000
_cell.angle_alpha   90.00
_cell.angle_beta   90.00
_cell.angle_gamma   90.00
#
_symmetry.space_group_name_H-M   'P 1'
#
loop_
_entity.id
_entity.type
_entity.pdbx_description
1 polymer ?
#
loop_
_entity_poly.entity_id
_entity_poly.type
_entity_poly.pdbx_seq_one_letter_code
_entity_poly.pdbx_strand_id
1 'polypeptide(L)'
;MSVEIRQEAAGDILNIREVTRKAFGREVEACLVDRLRGGGHARLSLVAEEDGRLVGHIMFSEATIRTEETGVGALALGPVGVIPERQGQGIGSALIREALDRCARTGHRIVVLLGHPDYYPRFGFSAERAGNLSSAYSGEAFMALEFVPGALSGVAGEFEFAPPFGAAS
;
A
#
# COMPACT_ATOMS: atom_id res chain seq x y z
N MET A 1 -7.75 25.64 -0.14
CA MET A 1 -7.40 24.88 1.07
C MET A 1 -6.43 23.81 0.71
N SER A 2 -5.33 23.76 1.40
CA SER A 2 -4.26 22.81 1.08
C SER A 2 -4.38 21.57 1.96
N VAL A 3 -4.08 20.44 1.33
CA VAL A 3 -3.97 19.16 2.01
C VAL A 3 -2.49 18.91 2.28
N GLU A 4 -2.16 18.61 3.52
CA GLU A 4 -0.80 18.26 3.91
C GLU A 4 -0.67 16.75 4.04
N ILE A 5 0.37 16.19 3.44
CA ILE A 5 0.68 14.76 3.58
C ILE A 5 1.87 14.64 4.52
N ARG A 6 1.70 13.86 5.56
CA ARG A 6 2.72 13.64 6.57
C ARG A 6 2.69 12.20 7.09
N GLN A 7 3.75 11.83 7.77
CA GLN A 7 3.78 10.52 8.43
C GLN A 7 2.80 10.52 9.61
N GLU A 8 2.18 9.36 9.86
CA GLU A 8 1.27 9.24 11.00
C GLU A 8 2.03 9.45 12.32
N ALA A 9 1.35 10.06 13.28
CA ALA A 9 1.82 10.19 14.64
C ALA A 9 0.98 9.29 15.56
N ALA A 10 1.47 9.05 16.77
CA ALA A 10 0.78 8.17 17.72
C ALA A 10 -0.67 8.60 17.98
N GLY A 11 -0.94 9.90 17.95
CA GLY A 11 -2.28 10.43 18.18
C GLY A 11 -3.24 10.27 17.00
N ASP A 12 -2.77 9.78 15.87
CA ASP A 12 -3.61 9.65 14.66
C ASP A 12 -4.35 8.31 14.57
N ILE A 13 -4.03 7.34 15.40
CA ILE A 13 -4.52 5.96 15.24
C ILE A 13 -6.04 5.88 15.16
N LEU A 14 -6.75 6.53 16.07
CA LEU A 14 -8.21 6.50 16.05
C LEU A 14 -8.81 7.22 14.83
N ASN A 15 -8.21 8.32 14.42
CA ASN A 15 -8.67 9.07 13.25
C ASN A 15 -8.38 8.31 11.95
N ILE A 16 -7.27 7.59 11.87
CA ILE A 16 -6.95 6.71 10.74
C ILE A 16 -8.00 5.62 10.63
N ARG A 17 -8.37 5.02 11.75
CA ARG A 17 -9.40 3.98 11.79
C ARG A 17 -10.72 4.52 11.22
N GLU A 18 -11.12 5.72 11.64
CA GLU A 18 -12.35 6.36 11.18
C GLU A 18 -12.32 6.70 9.69
N VAL A 19 -11.20 7.24 9.21
CA VAL A 19 -11.01 7.55 7.78
C VAL A 19 -11.14 6.26 6.95
N THR A 20 -10.49 5.19 7.39
CA THR A 20 -10.50 3.91 6.66
C THR A 20 -11.90 3.32 6.65
N ARG A 21 -12.58 3.33 7.80
CA ARG A 21 -13.95 2.85 7.89
C ARG A 21 -14.89 3.61 6.95
N LYS A 22 -14.77 4.92 6.90
CA LYS A 22 -15.58 5.76 6.01
C LYS A 22 -15.25 5.54 4.54
N ALA A 23 -13.97 5.42 4.22
CA ALA A 23 -13.52 5.26 2.84
C ALA A 23 -14.02 3.95 2.22
N PHE A 24 -14.02 2.87 2.99
CA PHE A 24 -14.41 1.55 2.49
C PHE A 24 -15.85 1.15 2.86
N GLY A 25 -16.48 1.90 3.76
CA GLY A 25 -17.85 1.63 4.18
C GLY A 25 -18.01 0.37 5.03
N ARG A 26 -16.91 -0.14 5.60
CA ARG A 26 -16.89 -1.35 6.42
C ARG A 26 -15.67 -1.38 7.33
N GLU A 27 -15.63 -2.34 8.24
CA GLU A 27 -14.57 -2.44 9.25
C GLU A 27 -13.33 -3.24 8.81
N VAL A 28 -13.44 -4.05 7.76
CA VAL A 28 -12.37 -4.98 7.36
C VAL A 28 -11.03 -4.28 7.16
N GLU A 29 -11.00 -3.22 6.37
CA GLU A 29 -9.76 -2.50 6.09
C GLU A 29 -9.24 -1.75 7.31
N ALA A 30 -10.13 -1.21 8.15
CA ALA A 30 -9.73 -0.54 9.38
C ALA A 30 -9.07 -1.54 10.36
N CYS A 31 -9.65 -2.73 10.49
CA CYS A 31 -9.05 -3.80 11.29
C CYS A 31 -7.72 -4.26 10.72
N LEU A 32 -7.61 -4.35 9.39
CA LEU A 32 -6.37 -4.73 8.73
C LEU A 32 -5.24 -3.74 9.07
N VAL A 33 -5.51 -2.44 8.97
CA VAL A 33 -4.52 -1.40 9.31
C VAL A 33 -4.06 -1.55 10.76
N ASP A 34 -5.01 -1.72 11.70
CA ASP A 34 -4.67 -1.90 13.12
C ASP A 34 -3.80 -3.14 13.35
N ARG A 35 -4.10 -4.24 12.68
CA ARG A 35 -3.34 -5.50 12.81
C ARG A 35 -1.96 -5.40 12.19
N LEU A 36 -1.83 -4.73 11.05
CA LEU A 36 -0.54 -4.51 10.41
C LEU A 36 0.36 -3.65 11.30
N ARG A 37 -0.19 -2.60 11.88
CA ARG A 37 0.55 -1.75 12.81
C ARG A 37 0.92 -2.50 14.08
N GLY A 38 -0.06 -3.14 14.70
CA GLY A 38 0.12 -3.82 15.99
C GLY A 38 1.04 -5.03 15.92
N GLY A 39 1.10 -5.70 14.77
CA GLY A 39 1.98 -6.84 14.54
C GLY A 39 3.38 -6.48 14.08
N GLY A 40 3.68 -5.18 13.93
CA GLY A 40 5.01 -4.74 13.47
C GLY A 40 5.25 -4.92 11.98
N HIS A 41 4.19 -5.06 11.19
CA HIS A 41 4.29 -5.30 9.75
C HIS A 41 4.28 -4.01 8.92
N ALA A 42 3.81 -2.90 9.47
CA ALA A 42 3.74 -1.63 8.76
C ALA A 42 5.15 -1.08 8.53
N ARG A 43 5.41 -0.61 7.31
CA ARG A 43 6.71 -0.03 6.93
C ARG A 43 6.62 1.45 6.60
N LEU A 44 5.44 1.89 6.16
CA LEU A 44 5.18 3.31 5.94
C LEU A 44 3.70 3.56 6.15
N SER A 45 3.35 4.63 6.84
CA SER A 45 1.97 5.05 7.04
C SER A 45 1.91 6.57 6.93
N LEU A 46 1.19 7.06 5.92
CA LEU A 46 1.03 8.49 5.69
C LEU A 46 -0.43 8.87 5.82
N VAL A 47 -0.65 10.07 6.33
CA VAL A 47 -1.98 10.66 6.43
C VAL A 47 -2.07 11.92 5.59
N ALA A 48 -3.27 12.21 5.08
CA ALA A 48 -3.59 13.46 4.42
C ALA A 48 -4.45 14.26 5.40
N GLU A 49 -4.00 15.46 5.73
CA GLU A 49 -4.65 16.33 6.71
C GLU A 49 -5.11 17.62 6.04
N GLU A 50 -6.33 18.04 6.32
CA GLU A 50 -6.88 19.29 5.83
C GLU A 50 -7.56 19.99 7.00
N ASP A 51 -7.09 21.19 7.33
CA ASP A 51 -7.64 22.00 8.44
C ASP A 51 -7.73 21.24 9.78
N GLY A 52 -6.67 20.48 10.10
CA GLY A 52 -6.60 19.74 11.35
C GLY A 52 -7.39 18.43 11.36
N ARG A 53 -7.97 18.04 10.24
CA ARG A 53 -8.78 16.82 10.11
C ARG A 53 -8.12 15.86 9.13
N LEU A 54 -8.06 14.58 9.50
CA LEU A 54 -7.57 13.58 8.57
C LEU A 54 -8.64 13.28 7.51
N VAL A 55 -8.24 13.31 6.25
CA VAL A 55 -9.13 13.05 5.10
C VAL A 55 -8.68 11.86 4.28
N GLY A 56 -7.47 11.37 4.48
CA GLY A 56 -6.95 10.21 3.76
C GLY A 56 -5.84 9.50 4.51
N HIS A 57 -5.56 8.27 4.10
CA HIS A 57 -4.52 7.44 4.69
C HIS A 57 -4.01 6.42 3.68
N ILE A 58 -2.72 6.10 3.76
CA ILE A 58 -2.10 5.03 2.99
C ILE A 58 -1.13 4.27 3.89
N MET A 59 -1.10 2.95 3.74
CA MET A 59 -0.16 2.10 4.45
C MET A 59 0.57 1.18 3.49
N PHE A 60 1.87 1.01 3.71
CA PHE A 60 2.68 0.00 3.08
C PHE A 60 3.14 -0.96 4.15
N SER A 61 3.11 -2.24 3.86
CA SER A 61 3.51 -3.27 4.82
C SER A 61 4.58 -4.17 4.23
N GLU A 62 5.29 -4.89 5.09
CA GLU A 62 6.30 -5.85 4.65
C GLU A 62 5.65 -6.99 3.88
N ALA A 63 6.40 -7.50 2.92
CA ALA A 63 6.03 -8.68 2.15
C ALA A 63 7.31 -9.42 1.75
N THR A 64 7.16 -10.66 1.34
CA THR A 64 8.30 -11.49 0.93
C THR A 64 7.97 -12.21 -0.37
N ILE A 65 8.92 -12.20 -1.29
CA ILE A 65 8.84 -13.06 -2.48
C ILE A 65 9.66 -14.29 -2.15
N ARG A 66 8.99 -15.44 -2.03
CA ARG A 66 9.66 -16.69 -1.68
C ARG A 66 10.10 -17.38 -2.95
N THR A 67 11.41 -17.36 -3.20
CA THR A 67 12.04 -18.03 -4.35
C THR A 67 12.50 -19.43 -3.93
N GLU A 68 13.03 -20.20 -4.89
CA GLU A 68 13.57 -21.54 -4.60
C GLU A 68 14.77 -21.49 -3.64
N GLU A 69 15.53 -20.41 -3.67
CA GLU A 69 16.78 -20.29 -2.91
C GLU A 69 16.63 -19.50 -1.62
N THR A 70 15.74 -18.49 -1.59
CA THR A 70 15.67 -17.55 -0.47
C THR A 70 14.36 -16.76 -0.49
N GLY A 71 14.24 -15.83 0.47
CA GLY A 71 13.18 -14.84 0.48
C GLY A 71 13.73 -13.49 0.04
N VAL A 72 13.01 -12.81 -0.86
CA VAL A 72 13.34 -11.46 -1.32
C VAL A 72 12.36 -10.48 -0.68
N GLY A 73 12.89 -9.46 0.00
CA GLY A 73 12.06 -8.46 0.65
C GLY A 73 11.32 -7.57 -0.35
N ALA A 74 10.07 -7.29 -0.06
CA ALA A 74 9.22 -6.43 -0.88
C ALA A 74 8.24 -5.69 0.03
N LEU A 75 7.48 -4.78 -0.57
CA LEU A 75 6.39 -4.09 0.11
C LEU A 75 5.05 -4.46 -0.54
N ALA A 76 4.00 -4.45 0.25
CA ALA A 76 2.63 -4.47 -0.24
C ALA A 76 2.02 -3.09 0.00
N LEU A 77 1.40 -2.52 -1.04
CA LEU A 77 0.68 -1.26 -0.93
C LEU A 77 -0.78 -1.55 -0.60
N GLY A 78 -1.26 -0.96 0.47
CA GLY A 78 -2.67 -1.00 0.84
C GLY A 78 -2.87 -1.20 2.36
N PRO A 79 -4.00 -0.75 2.85
CA PRO A 79 -5.05 -0.01 2.15
C PRO A 79 -4.67 1.44 1.85
N VAL A 80 -5.32 2.02 0.85
CA VAL A 80 -5.32 3.46 0.62
C VAL A 80 -6.77 3.93 0.60
N GLY A 81 -7.10 4.93 1.39
CA GLY A 81 -8.47 5.40 1.50
C GLY A 81 -8.55 6.91 1.66
N VAL A 82 -9.63 7.48 1.12
CA VAL A 82 -9.98 8.89 1.24
C VAL A 82 -11.44 8.95 1.65
N ILE A 83 -11.79 9.83 2.58
CA ILE A 83 -13.18 9.95 3.02
C ILE A 83 -14.08 10.31 1.82
N PRO A 84 -15.35 9.83 1.82
CA PRO A 84 -16.22 9.99 0.64
C PRO A 84 -16.34 11.42 0.14
N GLU A 85 -16.44 12.38 1.04
CA GLU A 85 -16.62 13.80 0.66
C GLU A 85 -15.38 14.43 0.01
N ARG A 86 -14.26 13.74 0.00
CA ARG A 86 -13.00 14.22 -0.60
C ARG A 86 -12.47 13.32 -1.72
N GLN A 87 -13.23 12.30 -2.10
CA GLN A 87 -12.85 11.43 -3.22
C GLN A 87 -12.97 12.19 -4.54
N GLY A 88 -12.17 11.77 -5.54
CA GLY A 88 -12.19 12.39 -6.86
C GLY A 88 -11.47 13.74 -6.94
N GLN A 89 -10.70 14.10 -5.93
CA GLN A 89 -10.02 15.41 -5.85
C GLN A 89 -8.49 15.27 -5.87
N GLY A 90 -7.97 14.08 -6.16
CA GLY A 90 -6.53 13.85 -6.29
C GLY A 90 -5.80 13.55 -4.99
N ILE A 91 -6.49 13.43 -3.86
CA ILE A 91 -5.84 13.16 -2.56
C ILE A 91 -5.22 11.76 -2.54
N GLY A 92 -5.95 10.76 -3.02
CA GLY A 92 -5.42 9.40 -3.10
C GLY A 92 -4.17 9.31 -3.97
N SER A 93 -4.19 9.95 -5.14
CA SER A 93 -3.04 10.00 -6.02
C SER A 93 -1.85 10.71 -5.38
N ALA A 94 -2.09 11.79 -4.65
CA ALA A 94 -1.04 12.51 -3.94
C ALA A 94 -0.42 11.65 -2.84
N LEU A 95 -1.24 10.92 -2.09
CA LEU A 95 -0.76 9.97 -1.07
C LEU A 95 0.12 8.88 -1.70
N ILE A 96 -0.33 8.31 -2.80
CA ILE A 96 0.43 7.26 -3.50
C ILE A 96 1.76 7.78 -3.98
N ARG A 97 1.79 8.94 -4.66
CA ARG A 97 3.03 9.52 -5.18
C ARG A 97 4.02 9.84 -4.07
N GLU A 98 3.56 10.47 -3.00
CA GLU A 98 4.42 10.81 -1.87
C GLU A 98 4.97 9.55 -1.19
N ALA A 99 4.12 8.55 -1.00
CA ALA A 99 4.53 7.29 -0.38
C ALA A 99 5.56 6.55 -1.23
N LEU A 100 5.35 6.47 -2.55
CA LEU A 100 6.29 5.82 -3.45
C LEU A 100 7.65 6.53 -3.44
N ASP A 101 7.64 7.86 -3.44
CA ASP A 101 8.87 8.65 -3.38
C ASP A 101 9.63 8.39 -2.08
N ARG A 102 8.95 8.36 -0.95
CA ARG A 102 9.58 8.06 0.35
C ARG A 102 10.15 6.65 0.40
N CYS A 103 9.42 5.65 -0.13
CA CYS A 103 9.90 4.28 -0.19
C CYS A 103 11.16 4.15 -1.04
N ALA A 104 11.20 4.84 -2.19
CA ALA A 104 12.37 4.83 -3.06
C ALA A 104 13.59 5.42 -2.34
N ARG A 105 13.40 6.51 -1.60
CA ARG A 105 14.48 7.19 -0.88
C ARG A 105 14.97 6.41 0.34
N THR A 106 14.17 5.50 0.88
CA THR A 106 14.54 4.74 2.07
C THR A 106 15.04 3.33 1.75
N GLY A 107 15.35 3.06 0.48
CA GLY A 107 16.04 1.84 0.09
C GLY A 107 15.17 0.65 -0.25
N HIS A 108 13.87 0.82 -0.33
CA HIS A 108 12.99 -0.25 -0.80
C HIS A 108 13.16 -0.46 -2.29
N ARG A 109 13.00 -1.70 -2.74
CA ARG A 109 13.30 -2.07 -4.13
C ARG A 109 12.07 -2.46 -4.94
N ILE A 110 11.07 -3.07 -4.30
CA ILE A 110 9.91 -3.68 -4.97
C ILE A 110 8.67 -3.40 -4.15
N VAL A 111 7.58 -3.03 -4.84
CA VAL A 111 6.26 -2.93 -4.22
C VAL A 111 5.23 -3.60 -5.12
N VAL A 112 4.30 -4.32 -4.49
CA VAL A 112 3.24 -5.06 -5.18
C VAL A 112 1.89 -4.64 -4.60
N LEU A 113 0.86 -4.65 -5.43
CA LEU A 113 -0.50 -4.33 -5.00
C LEU A 113 -1.54 -5.15 -5.75
N LEU A 114 -2.74 -5.16 -5.18
CA LEU A 114 -3.96 -5.55 -5.86
C LEU A 114 -4.81 -4.29 -6.03
N GLY A 115 -5.15 -3.94 -7.25
CA GLY A 115 -5.92 -2.73 -7.49
C GLY A 115 -6.42 -2.64 -8.93
N HIS A 116 -7.06 -1.52 -9.24
CA HIS A 116 -7.66 -1.32 -10.55
C HIS A 116 -6.59 -1.19 -11.64
N PRO A 117 -6.63 -2.07 -12.66
CA PRO A 117 -5.64 -2.03 -13.74
C PRO A 117 -5.71 -0.77 -14.60
N ASP A 118 -6.79 0.00 -14.50
CA ASP A 118 -6.94 1.28 -15.22
C ASP A 118 -6.37 2.47 -14.44
N TYR A 119 -6.07 2.30 -13.17
CA TYR A 119 -5.65 3.40 -12.30
C TYR A 119 -4.17 3.36 -11.95
N TYR A 120 -3.69 2.23 -11.43
CA TYR A 120 -2.33 2.13 -10.89
C TYR A 120 -1.20 2.19 -11.92
N PRO A 121 -1.38 1.83 -13.21
CA PRO A 121 -0.31 2.00 -14.18
C PRO A 121 0.20 3.44 -14.32
N ARG A 122 -0.61 4.43 -14.01
CA ARG A 122 -0.18 5.84 -14.03
C ARG A 122 0.96 6.15 -13.05
N PHE A 123 1.16 5.29 -12.04
CA PHE A 123 2.24 5.42 -11.06
C PHE A 123 3.44 4.54 -11.39
N GLY A 124 3.37 3.75 -12.45
CA GLY A 124 4.44 2.86 -12.87
C GLY A 124 4.22 1.39 -12.55
N PHE A 125 3.07 1.04 -11.97
CA PHE A 125 2.73 -0.36 -11.71
C PHE A 125 2.32 -1.07 -13.00
N SER A 126 2.68 -2.36 -13.12
CA SER A 126 2.21 -3.17 -14.23
C SER A 126 2.01 -4.62 -13.82
N ALA A 127 1.02 -5.27 -14.45
CA ALA A 127 0.80 -6.70 -14.28
C ALA A 127 1.93 -7.51 -14.93
N GLU A 128 2.53 -6.99 -15.99
CA GLU A 128 3.67 -7.63 -16.67
C GLU A 128 4.86 -7.79 -15.72
N ARG A 129 5.19 -6.77 -14.93
CA ARG A 129 6.27 -6.85 -13.96
C ARG A 129 6.01 -7.86 -12.86
N ALA A 130 4.75 -8.14 -12.54
CA ALA A 130 4.36 -9.14 -11.57
C ALA A 130 4.24 -10.54 -12.18
N GLY A 131 4.53 -10.70 -13.47
CA GLY A 131 4.27 -11.93 -14.21
C GLY A 131 4.98 -13.18 -13.72
N ASN A 132 6.14 -13.02 -13.07
CA ASN A 132 6.89 -14.15 -12.51
C ASN A 132 6.59 -14.40 -11.02
N LEU A 133 5.65 -13.64 -10.46
CA LEU A 133 5.23 -13.79 -9.08
C LEU A 133 3.88 -14.51 -9.05
N SER A 134 3.77 -15.52 -8.19
CA SER A 134 2.50 -16.20 -7.99
C SER A 134 1.88 -15.74 -6.67
N SER A 135 0.57 -15.70 -6.63
CA SER A 135 -0.17 -15.45 -5.41
C SER A 135 -1.60 -15.97 -5.57
N ALA A 136 -2.34 -16.06 -4.47
CA ALA A 136 -3.75 -16.41 -4.52
C ALA A 136 -4.58 -15.38 -5.31
N TYR A 137 -4.00 -14.22 -5.59
CA TYR A 137 -4.67 -13.07 -6.22
C TYR A 137 -4.10 -12.73 -7.60
N SER A 138 -3.44 -13.67 -8.25
CA SER A 138 -2.85 -13.43 -9.58
C SER A 138 -3.90 -12.98 -10.60
N GLY A 139 -3.50 -12.13 -11.54
CA GLY A 139 -4.37 -11.60 -12.59
C GLY A 139 -4.02 -10.14 -12.91
N GLU A 140 -4.88 -9.48 -13.68
CA GLU A 140 -4.65 -8.10 -14.10
C GLU A 140 -4.55 -7.11 -12.94
N ALA A 141 -5.25 -7.38 -11.85
CA ALA A 141 -5.24 -6.52 -10.66
C ALA A 141 -3.96 -6.68 -9.82
N PHE A 142 -3.19 -7.73 -10.06
CA PHE A 142 -1.95 -8.00 -9.35
C PHE A 142 -0.81 -7.34 -10.11
N MET A 143 -0.29 -6.25 -9.55
CA MET A 143 0.69 -5.39 -10.24
C MET A 143 1.90 -5.13 -9.36
N ALA A 144 3.06 -4.93 -10.01
CA ALA A 144 4.30 -4.62 -9.32
C ALA A 144 4.96 -3.37 -9.90
N LEU A 145 5.79 -2.74 -9.06
CA LEU A 145 6.63 -1.62 -9.42
C LEU A 145 8.02 -1.86 -8.86
N GLU A 146 9.04 -1.54 -9.66
CA GLU A 146 10.43 -1.59 -9.24
C GLU A 146 10.90 -0.17 -8.90
N PHE A 147 11.35 0.05 -7.66
CA PHE A 147 12.00 1.31 -7.29
C PHE A 147 13.41 1.41 -7.88
N VAL A 148 14.03 0.23 -8.05
CA VAL A 148 15.35 0.12 -8.67
C VAL A 148 15.17 -0.67 -9.96
N PRO A 149 15.53 -0.11 -11.13
CA PRO A 149 15.39 -0.83 -12.39
C PRO A 149 16.07 -2.19 -12.32
N GLY A 150 15.34 -3.24 -12.72
CA GLY A 150 15.85 -4.59 -12.70
C GLY A 150 15.71 -5.32 -11.36
N ALA A 151 15.09 -4.71 -10.34
CA ALA A 151 14.94 -5.34 -9.03
C ALA A 151 14.19 -6.68 -9.11
N LEU A 152 13.29 -6.84 -10.06
CA LEU A 152 12.55 -8.08 -10.29
C LEU A 152 13.20 -9.00 -11.33
N SER A 153 14.31 -8.58 -11.95
CA SER A 153 15.01 -9.42 -12.95
C SER A 153 15.52 -10.70 -12.30
N GLY A 154 15.13 -11.85 -12.86
CA GLY A 154 15.53 -13.15 -12.33
C GLY A 154 14.82 -13.53 -11.03
N VAL A 155 13.84 -12.75 -10.58
CA VAL A 155 13.08 -13.05 -9.38
C VAL A 155 11.78 -13.72 -9.79
N ALA A 156 11.61 -14.97 -9.40
CA ALA A 156 10.38 -15.73 -9.63
C ALA A 156 10.03 -16.47 -8.36
N GLY A 157 8.79 -16.43 -7.95
CA GLY A 157 8.37 -17.10 -6.73
C GLY A 157 6.99 -16.69 -6.25
N GLU A 158 6.66 -17.14 -5.04
CA GLU A 158 5.38 -16.83 -4.42
C GLU A 158 5.47 -15.52 -3.65
N PHE A 159 4.54 -14.62 -3.95
CA PHE A 159 4.42 -13.36 -3.19
C PHE A 159 3.59 -13.61 -1.94
N GLU A 160 4.19 -13.36 -0.79
CA GLU A 160 3.54 -13.54 0.50
C GLU A 160 3.29 -12.19 1.15
N PHE A 161 2.02 -11.85 1.31
CA PHE A 161 1.59 -10.69 2.10
C PHE A 161 1.85 -10.97 3.59
N ALA A 162 1.94 -9.91 4.39
CA ALA A 162 1.99 -10.05 5.84
C ALA A 162 0.74 -10.81 6.34
N PRO A 163 0.86 -11.61 7.42
CA PRO A 163 -0.22 -12.49 7.87
C PRO A 163 -1.61 -11.83 8.06
N PRO A 164 -1.73 -10.58 8.55
CA PRO A 164 -3.05 -9.96 8.69
C PRO A 164 -3.88 -9.88 7.42
N PHE A 165 -3.25 -9.85 6.23
CA PHE A 165 -3.99 -9.83 4.97
C PHE A 165 -4.83 -11.09 4.77
N GLY A 166 -4.36 -12.24 5.21
CA GLY A 166 -5.12 -13.48 5.13
C GLY A 166 -6.35 -13.47 6.02
N ALA A 167 -6.28 -12.78 7.15
CA ALA A 167 -7.40 -12.67 8.07
C ALA A 167 -8.45 -11.64 7.63
N ALA A 168 -8.11 -10.80 6.64
CA ALA A 168 -8.98 -9.74 6.13
C ALA A 168 -9.86 -10.21 4.97
N SER A 169 -9.64 -11.41 4.47
CA SER A 169 -10.40 -11.95 3.33
C SER A 169 -11.77 -12.53 3.74
#